data_58b913765a508bfe43830017fa26081d
#
_entry.id   58b913765a508bfe43830017fa26081d
#
_cell.length_a   1.000
_cell.length_b   1.000
_cell.length_c   1.000
_cell.angle_alpha   90.00
_cell.angle_beta   90.00
_cell.angle_gamma   90.00
#
_symmetry.space_group_name_H-M   'P 1'
#
loop_
_entity.id
_entity.type
_entity.pdbx_description
1 polymer ?
#
loop_
_entity_poly.entity_id
_entity_poly.type
_entity_poly.pdbx_seq_one_letter_code
_entity_poly.pdbx_strand_id
1 'polypeptide(L)'
;MQRSHLLSIDFKVHSLTDWAAQLKINPLYAILSGFQFGDTPGVGTFYDFLDRLWDSDSDNLSPHIHPIKKKKVKKPKQKGDKAEPIEKVTVEQLFQSMEYSSFSIDEQPYTSLFKIYDHEFLSVSISKGLIDISNLSIAGDGMPVTTSARERKHRICECSKNGITSCHCDRYFSQPDCDIGWDSSRDCYYHGYDLYMLVDSQSDLPVFPHFCCASKHDSHGFLHAFFRMRSFLPDYTVSKVLLDSAHDAMPYYQYFKRENITPFIDLNGKGGRPPVYKNDFTIDKDGVPVCPSGCRMRRDGIEVAKGRMKFKCPKISYAGGGISCTCETPCSNAKYGRTVHLVLKDNPRLFNNPSRSSKEWKLEYNARTSAERLILSYGQRKKSFLPRSSGSSRGRNGLR
;
A
#
# COMPACT_ATOMS: atom_id res chain seq x y z
N MET A 1 26.87 11.37 -13.10
CA MET A 1 26.27 11.69 -11.78
C MET A 1 25.37 10.58 -11.27
N GLN A 2 24.31 10.17 -12.00
CA GLN A 2 23.39 9.09 -11.61
C GLN A 2 24.10 7.80 -11.21
N ARG A 3 24.98 7.27 -12.07
CA ARG A 3 25.78 6.06 -11.79
C ARG A 3 26.58 6.18 -10.49
N SER A 4 27.22 7.33 -10.27
CA SER A 4 27.99 7.59 -9.06
C SER A 4 27.10 7.62 -7.81
N HIS A 5 25.93 8.22 -7.90
CA HIS A 5 24.98 8.24 -6.77
C HIS A 5 24.46 6.83 -6.43
N LEU A 6 24.12 6.01 -7.45
CA LEU A 6 23.72 4.62 -7.23
C LEU A 6 24.85 3.80 -6.58
N LEU A 7 26.10 4.00 -6.99
CA LEU A 7 27.25 3.36 -6.37
C LEU A 7 27.44 3.79 -4.91
N SER A 8 27.20 5.06 -4.56
CA SER A 8 27.27 5.51 -3.17
C SER A 8 26.29 4.74 -2.27
N ILE A 9 25.10 4.46 -2.80
CA ILE A 9 24.06 3.68 -2.10
C ILE A 9 24.53 2.22 -1.96
N ASP A 10 25.04 1.62 -3.01
CA ASP A 10 25.50 0.22 -3.01
C ASP A 10 26.68 0.01 -2.06
N PHE A 11 27.64 0.93 -2.06
CA PHE A 11 28.78 0.93 -1.13
C PHE A 11 28.41 1.42 0.29
N LYS A 12 27.14 1.73 0.55
CA LYS A 12 26.64 2.16 1.87
C LYS A 12 27.31 3.43 2.40
N VAL A 13 27.71 4.33 1.53
CA VAL A 13 28.19 5.65 1.91
C VAL A 13 27.01 6.60 2.01
N HIS A 14 26.65 6.96 3.23
CA HIS A 14 25.36 7.67 3.53
C HIS A 14 25.43 9.18 3.32
N SER A 15 26.61 9.73 3.29
CA SER A 15 26.84 11.16 3.17
C SER A 15 27.38 11.49 1.79
N LEU A 16 26.75 12.43 1.09
CA LEU A 16 27.27 12.95 -0.18
C LEU A 16 28.65 13.60 -0.01
N THR A 17 28.90 14.20 1.15
CA THR A 17 30.21 14.76 1.48
C THR A 17 31.27 13.69 1.59
N ASP A 18 30.97 12.58 2.28
CA ASP A 18 31.87 11.45 2.41
C ASP A 18 32.09 10.75 1.06
N TRP A 19 31.02 10.63 0.26
CA TRP A 19 31.12 10.05 -1.07
C TRP A 19 32.03 10.88 -1.97
N ALA A 20 31.83 12.20 -2.03
CA ALA A 20 32.70 13.09 -2.79
C ALA A 20 34.17 13.03 -2.32
N ALA A 21 34.41 12.86 -1.02
CA ALA A 21 35.75 12.65 -0.49
C ALA A 21 36.34 11.29 -0.92
N GLN A 22 35.53 10.21 -0.88
CA GLN A 22 35.93 8.88 -1.34
C GLN A 22 36.31 8.85 -2.83
N LEU A 23 35.56 9.54 -3.67
CA LEU A 23 35.88 9.66 -5.11
C LEU A 23 37.24 10.29 -5.36
N LYS A 24 37.69 11.23 -4.52
CA LYS A 24 38.97 11.91 -4.64
C LYS A 24 40.16 11.03 -4.27
N ILE A 25 39.98 10.13 -3.30
CA ILE A 25 41.08 9.30 -2.74
C ILE A 25 41.12 7.89 -3.31
N ASN A 26 39.98 7.38 -3.84
CA ASN A 26 39.87 6.04 -4.34
C ASN A 26 39.71 6.01 -5.86
N PRO A 27 40.76 5.65 -6.62
CA PRO A 27 40.68 5.61 -8.09
C PRO A 27 39.60 4.67 -8.62
N LEU A 28 39.38 3.53 -7.95
CA LEU A 28 38.37 2.57 -8.37
C LEU A 28 36.96 3.15 -8.29
N TYR A 29 36.64 3.88 -7.24
CA TYR A 29 35.33 4.53 -7.09
C TYR A 29 35.13 5.61 -8.15
N ALA A 30 36.15 6.40 -8.46
CA ALA A 30 36.09 7.38 -9.52
C ALA A 30 35.79 6.73 -10.87
N ILE A 31 36.58 5.73 -11.26
CA ILE A 31 36.44 5.00 -12.55
C ILE A 31 35.07 4.30 -12.63
N LEU A 32 34.67 3.57 -11.60
CA LEU A 32 33.36 2.93 -11.56
C LEU A 32 32.21 3.94 -11.64
N SER A 33 32.40 5.14 -11.12
CA SER A 33 31.43 6.25 -11.23
C SER A 33 31.42 6.90 -12.60
N GLY A 34 32.37 6.58 -13.47
CA GLY A 34 32.51 7.17 -14.81
C GLY A 34 33.27 8.49 -14.82
N PHE A 35 34.12 8.76 -13.81
CA PHE A 35 34.99 9.91 -13.71
C PHE A 35 36.44 9.54 -13.93
N GLN A 36 37.23 10.47 -14.39
CA GLN A 36 38.68 10.34 -14.35
C GLN A 36 39.19 10.57 -12.93
N PHE A 37 40.19 9.77 -12.50
CA PHE A 37 40.79 10.01 -11.22
C PHE A 37 41.51 11.36 -11.21
N GLY A 38 41.25 12.17 -10.20
CA GLY A 38 41.76 13.54 -10.10
C GLY A 38 40.77 14.60 -10.68
N ASP A 39 39.79 14.19 -11.49
CA ASP A 39 38.73 15.08 -12.03
C ASP A 39 37.36 14.54 -11.56
N THR A 40 37.12 14.63 -10.27
CA THR A 40 35.90 14.13 -9.64
C THR A 40 35.03 15.29 -9.16
N PRO A 41 33.69 15.14 -9.21
CA PRO A 41 32.78 16.20 -8.82
C PRO A 41 32.88 16.50 -7.32
N GLY A 42 32.68 17.80 -7.00
CA GLY A 42 32.52 18.24 -5.62
C GLY A 42 31.11 17.90 -5.06
N VAL A 43 30.94 18.04 -3.74
CA VAL A 43 29.67 17.77 -3.09
C VAL A 43 28.52 18.65 -3.62
N GLY A 44 28.79 19.92 -3.99
CA GLY A 44 27.80 20.82 -4.57
C GLY A 44 27.19 20.27 -5.85
N THR A 45 28.01 19.67 -6.72
CA THR A 45 27.53 19.04 -7.96
C THR A 45 26.56 17.88 -7.73
N PHE A 46 26.71 17.18 -6.60
CA PHE A 46 25.74 16.13 -6.22
C PHE A 46 24.41 16.74 -5.75
N TYR A 47 24.44 17.85 -4.99
CA TYR A 47 23.21 18.54 -4.62
C TYR A 47 22.51 19.13 -5.83
N ASP A 48 23.22 19.80 -6.74
CA ASP A 48 22.67 20.33 -7.99
C ASP A 48 22.06 19.22 -8.87
N PHE A 49 22.66 18.02 -8.83
CA PHE A 49 22.12 16.85 -9.54
C PHE A 49 20.81 16.37 -8.90
N LEU A 50 20.73 16.29 -7.57
CA LEU A 50 19.51 15.89 -6.87
C LEU A 50 18.39 16.92 -7.06
N ASP A 51 18.72 18.22 -7.03
CA ASP A 51 17.74 19.29 -7.27
C ASP A 51 17.15 19.21 -8.68
N ARG A 52 17.95 18.81 -9.69
CA ARG A 52 17.44 18.58 -11.06
C ARG A 52 16.61 17.30 -11.21
N LEU A 53 16.81 16.32 -10.36
CA LEU A 53 15.98 15.10 -10.34
C LEU A 53 14.63 15.33 -9.68
N TRP A 54 14.60 16.29 -8.75
CA TRP A 54 13.39 16.74 -8.10
C TRP A 54 12.84 17.94 -8.84
N ASP A 55 11.67 17.78 -9.45
CA ASP A 55 11.06 18.84 -10.22
C ASP A 55 10.59 19.97 -9.28
N SER A 56 11.30 21.11 -9.30
CA SER A 56 11.07 22.22 -8.38
C SER A 56 9.79 22.99 -8.67
N ASP A 57 9.22 22.86 -9.88
CA ASP A 57 7.99 23.54 -10.27
C ASP A 57 6.73 22.81 -9.78
N SER A 58 6.86 21.55 -9.39
CA SER A 58 5.77 20.80 -8.75
C SER A 58 5.84 20.94 -7.23
N ASP A 59 5.08 21.84 -6.69
CA ASP A 59 5.21 22.30 -5.31
C ASP A 59 4.90 21.27 -4.23
N ASN A 60 4.30 20.09 -4.53
CA ASN A 60 3.80 19.27 -3.45
C ASN A 60 3.69 17.77 -3.79
N LEU A 61 4.27 16.94 -2.94
CA LEU A 61 3.95 15.51 -2.84
C LEU A 61 2.51 15.27 -2.40
N SER A 62 1.92 16.23 -1.76
CA SER A 62 0.52 16.24 -1.33
C SER A 62 -0.05 17.61 -1.65
N PRO A 63 -1.26 17.69 -2.22
CA PRO A 63 -1.90 18.96 -2.55
C PRO A 63 -2.20 19.85 -1.33
N HIS A 64 -1.83 19.43 -0.13
CA HIS A 64 -2.12 20.17 1.11
C HIS A 64 -0.92 20.22 2.02
N ILE A 65 -0.46 21.44 2.30
CA ILE A 65 0.40 21.74 3.43
C ILE A 65 -0.45 21.62 4.70
N HIS A 66 -0.08 20.71 5.60
CA HIS A 66 -0.81 20.51 6.85
C HIS A 66 -0.29 21.43 7.94
N PRO A 67 -1.04 22.49 8.33
CA PRO A 67 -0.66 23.30 9.46
C PRO A 67 -0.66 22.46 10.73
N ILE A 68 0.32 22.67 11.60
CA ILE A 68 0.36 22.03 12.91
C ILE A 68 -0.87 22.48 13.69
N LYS A 69 -1.84 21.60 13.85
CA LYS A 69 -3.06 21.89 14.60
C LYS A 69 -2.70 22.28 16.02
N LYS A 70 -3.01 23.52 16.43
CA LYS A 70 -2.92 23.92 17.83
C LYS A 70 -3.77 22.93 18.62
N LYS A 71 -3.23 22.37 19.74
CA LYS A 71 -4.04 21.56 20.65
C LYS A 71 -5.25 22.38 21.05
N LYS A 72 -6.43 22.02 20.53
CA LYS A 72 -7.68 22.65 21.00
C LYS A 72 -7.75 22.38 22.50
N VAL A 73 -7.87 23.43 23.30
CA VAL A 73 -8.20 23.26 24.71
C VAL A 73 -9.48 22.47 24.77
N LYS A 74 -9.42 21.27 25.37
CA LYS A 74 -10.60 20.41 25.51
C LYS A 74 -11.58 21.18 26.39
N LYS A 75 -12.62 21.76 25.79
CA LYS A 75 -13.77 22.22 26.59
C LYS A 75 -14.33 20.98 27.30
N PRO A 76 -14.68 21.09 28.59
CA PRO A 76 -15.30 19.97 29.29
C PRO A 76 -16.56 19.57 28.50
N LYS A 77 -16.61 18.32 28.02
CA LYS A 77 -17.77 17.79 27.29
C LYS A 77 -18.96 17.75 28.27
N GLN A 78 -20.03 18.46 27.98
CA GLN A 78 -21.29 18.24 28.65
C GLN A 78 -21.82 16.85 28.24
N LYS A 79 -22.44 16.15 29.22
CA LYS A 79 -22.97 14.79 29.01
C LYS A 79 -24.06 14.87 27.92
N GLY A 80 -23.75 14.42 26.69
CA GLY A 80 -24.65 14.49 25.53
C GLY A 80 -24.04 15.16 24.28
N ASP A 81 -22.92 15.88 24.40
CA ASP A 81 -22.27 16.48 23.25
C ASP A 81 -21.69 15.39 22.33
N LYS A 82 -22.34 15.18 21.19
CA LYS A 82 -21.76 14.40 20.10
C LYS A 82 -20.78 15.31 19.35
N ALA A 83 -19.54 14.85 19.18
CA ALA A 83 -18.63 15.52 18.27
C ALA A 83 -19.24 15.55 16.85
N GLU A 84 -19.16 16.69 16.18
CA GLU A 84 -19.54 16.76 14.77
C GLU A 84 -18.78 15.69 13.98
N PRO A 85 -19.46 14.92 13.13
CA PRO A 85 -18.80 13.92 12.31
C PRO A 85 -17.81 14.65 11.39
N ILE A 86 -16.54 14.21 11.41
CA ILE A 86 -15.54 14.68 10.44
C ILE A 86 -15.95 14.05 9.09
N GLU A 87 -16.27 14.86 8.10
CA GLU A 87 -16.44 14.37 6.74
C GLU A 87 -15.12 13.72 6.28
N LYS A 88 -15.18 12.42 6.08
CA LYS A 88 -14.08 11.65 5.52
C LYS A 88 -14.41 11.35 4.07
N VAL A 89 -13.49 11.62 3.18
CA VAL A 89 -13.60 11.18 1.78
C VAL A 89 -13.74 9.66 1.77
N THR A 90 -14.82 9.18 1.22
CA THR A 90 -15.06 7.74 1.10
C THR A 90 -14.24 7.15 -0.05
N VAL A 91 -13.96 5.86 0.01
CA VAL A 91 -13.29 5.14 -1.09
C VAL A 91 -14.07 5.28 -2.40
N GLU A 92 -15.39 5.29 -2.34
CA GLU A 92 -16.26 5.49 -3.51
C GLU A 92 -16.12 6.88 -4.14
N GLN A 93 -16.13 7.94 -3.34
CA GLN A 93 -15.87 9.31 -3.80
C GLN A 93 -14.48 9.44 -4.42
N LEU A 94 -13.49 8.77 -3.84
CA LEU A 94 -12.15 8.76 -4.37
C LEU A 94 -12.07 8.04 -5.73
N PHE A 95 -12.71 6.88 -5.88
CA PHE A 95 -12.81 6.21 -7.17
C PHE A 95 -13.42 7.11 -8.23
N GLN A 96 -14.56 7.74 -7.93
CA GLN A 96 -15.24 8.65 -8.85
C GLN A 96 -14.32 9.81 -9.26
N SER A 97 -13.63 10.43 -8.30
CA SER A 97 -12.71 11.52 -8.61
C SER A 97 -11.55 11.07 -9.49
N MET A 98 -10.99 9.88 -9.24
CA MET A 98 -9.86 9.34 -10.01
C MET A 98 -10.25 8.94 -11.43
N GLU A 99 -11.43 8.39 -11.64
CA GLU A 99 -11.90 7.99 -12.97
C GLU A 99 -12.10 9.17 -13.92
N TYR A 100 -12.48 10.33 -13.39
CA TYR A 100 -12.71 11.56 -14.17
C TYR A 100 -11.47 12.46 -14.22
N SER A 101 -10.41 12.11 -13.51
CA SER A 101 -9.17 12.90 -13.51
C SER A 101 -8.24 12.41 -14.61
N SER A 102 -7.78 13.34 -15.44
CA SER A 102 -6.61 13.11 -16.30
C SER A 102 -5.37 13.34 -15.44
N PHE A 103 -4.56 12.30 -15.22
CA PHE A 103 -3.27 12.47 -14.55
C PHE A 103 -2.21 12.85 -15.56
N SER A 104 -1.59 14.01 -15.37
CA SER A 104 -0.37 14.34 -16.09
C SER A 104 0.82 13.62 -15.43
N ILE A 105 1.71 13.11 -16.27
CA ILE A 105 2.96 12.48 -15.82
C ILE A 105 3.85 13.49 -15.08
N ASP A 106 3.74 14.76 -15.43
CA ASP A 106 4.59 15.84 -14.93
C ASP A 106 4.09 16.50 -13.62
N GLU A 107 3.00 15.97 -13.04
CA GLU A 107 2.41 16.52 -11.80
C GLU A 107 3.13 16.13 -10.49
N GLN A 108 4.13 15.25 -10.56
CA GLN A 108 4.81 14.77 -9.37
C GLN A 108 6.27 15.22 -9.35
N PRO A 109 6.78 15.71 -8.21
CA PRO A 109 8.16 16.15 -8.12
C PRO A 109 9.18 15.03 -8.35
N TYR A 110 8.78 13.77 -8.25
CA TYR A 110 9.64 12.62 -8.50
C TYR A 110 9.47 12.01 -9.91
N THR A 111 8.78 12.69 -10.83
CA THR A 111 8.52 12.17 -12.18
C THR A 111 9.81 11.90 -12.95
N SER A 112 10.81 12.76 -12.82
CA SER A 112 12.13 12.55 -13.45
C SER A 112 12.82 11.29 -12.94
N LEU A 113 12.73 10.99 -11.63
CA LEU A 113 13.22 9.74 -11.06
C LEU A 113 12.45 8.53 -11.59
N PHE A 114 11.13 8.65 -11.74
CA PHE A 114 10.32 7.59 -12.31
C PHE A 114 10.68 7.33 -13.79
N LYS A 115 10.89 8.35 -14.60
CA LYS A 115 11.33 8.20 -16.01
C LYS A 115 12.68 7.46 -16.10
N ILE A 116 13.61 7.76 -15.20
CA ILE A 116 14.88 7.03 -15.11
C ILE A 116 14.64 5.58 -14.71
N TYR A 117 13.82 5.35 -13.70
CA TYR A 117 13.46 3.99 -13.25
C TYR A 117 12.81 3.19 -14.36
N ASP A 118 11.85 3.76 -15.08
CA ASP A 118 11.19 3.12 -16.22
C ASP A 118 12.19 2.74 -17.31
N HIS A 119 13.05 3.67 -17.72
CA HIS A 119 14.02 3.44 -18.79
C HIS A 119 15.11 2.42 -18.39
N GLU A 120 15.72 2.57 -17.22
CA GLU A 120 16.92 1.81 -16.84
C GLU A 120 16.61 0.44 -16.20
N PHE A 121 15.42 0.30 -15.59
CA PHE A 121 15.10 -0.90 -14.83
C PHE A 121 13.84 -1.62 -15.33
N LEU A 122 12.73 -0.89 -15.47
CA LEU A 122 11.45 -1.50 -15.81
C LEU A 122 11.45 -2.01 -17.26
N SER A 123 11.84 -1.16 -18.23
CA SER A 123 11.95 -1.51 -19.64
C SER A 123 12.98 -2.64 -19.86
N VAL A 124 14.07 -2.66 -19.12
CA VAL A 124 15.06 -3.75 -19.17
C VAL A 124 14.47 -5.06 -18.63
N SER A 125 13.72 -5.00 -17.52
CA SER A 125 13.07 -6.19 -16.93
C SER A 125 12.04 -6.79 -17.90
N ILE A 126 11.28 -5.95 -18.58
CA ILE A 126 10.32 -6.35 -19.60
C ILE A 126 11.04 -6.98 -20.80
N SER A 127 12.09 -6.33 -21.33
CA SER A 127 12.85 -6.83 -22.47
C SER A 127 13.50 -8.18 -22.22
N LYS A 128 13.81 -8.49 -20.97
CA LYS A 128 14.33 -9.80 -20.52
C LYS A 128 13.23 -10.82 -20.20
N GLY A 129 11.96 -10.48 -20.37
CA GLY A 129 10.83 -11.36 -20.07
C GLY A 129 10.63 -11.63 -18.57
N LEU A 130 11.15 -10.77 -17.68
CA LEU A 130 10.97 -10.91 -16.23
C LEU A 130 9.60 -10.38 -15.78
N ILE A 131 9.03 -9.43 -16.51
CA ILE A 131 7.70 -8.86 -16.27
C ILE A 131 6.89 -9.03 -17.55
N ASP A 132 5.71 -9.67 -17.42
CA ASP A 132 4.75 -9.81 -18.52
C ASP A 132 3.72 -8.68 -18.46
N ILE A 133 3.92 -7.66 -19.27
CA ILE A 133 3.02 -6.49 -19.34
C ILE A 133 1.66 -6.79 -19.95
N SER A 134 1.52 -7.90 -20.68
CA SER A 134 0.25 -8.33 -21.29
C SER A 134 -0.68 -9.04 -20.31
N ASN A 135 -0.14 -9.53 -19.19
CA ASN A 135 -0.87 -10.29 -18.18
C ASN A 135 -0.36 -10.02 -16.77
N LEU A 136 -0.27 -8.74 -16.41
CA LEU A 136 0.34 -8.31 -15.17
C LEU A 136 -0.52 -8.67 -13.95
N SER A 137 0.11 -9.27 -12.94
CA SER A 137 -0.50 -9.58 -11.65
C SER A 137 0.12 -8.68 -10.57
N ILE A 138 -0.65 -7.70 -10.08
CA ILE A 138 -0.15 -6.65 -9.19
C ILE A 138 -0.46 -6.97 -7.73
N ALA A 139 0.57 -6.97 -6.89
CA ALA A 139 0.45 -6.84 -5.45
C ALA A 139 0.77 -5.39 -5.03
N GLY A 140 0.11 -4.90 -3.98
CA GLY A 140 0.36 -3.56 -3.46
C GLY A 140 0.45 -3.53 -1.95
N ASP A 141 1.39 -2.73 -1.42
CA ASP A 141 1.56 -2.52 0.01
C ASP A 141 2.24 -1.17 0.30
N GLY A 142 1.97 -0.60 1.48
CA GLY A 142 2.54 0.65 1.96
C GLY A 142 3.78 0.44 2.81
N MET A 143 4.75 1.35 2.71
CA MET A 143 5.96 1.33 3.50
C MET A 143 6.21 2.70 4.15
N PRO A 144 6.38 2.77 5.49
CA PRO A 144 6.69 4.02 6.17
C PRO A 144 8.09 4.53 5.80
N VAL A 145 8.17 5.77 5.33
CA VAL A 145 9.41 6.49 5.09
C VAL A 145 9.59 7.53 6.18
N THR A 146 10.34 7.15 7.23
CA THR A 146 10.61 8.02 8.36
C THR A 146 11.60 9.12 8.00
N THR A 147 11.31 10.34 8.40
CA THR A 147 12.19 11.49 8.23
C THR A 147 12.80 11.91 9.57
N SER A 148 13.82 12.75 9.50
CA SER A 148 14.35 13.47 10.68
C SER A 148 13.55 14.72 11.01
N ALA A 149 12.43 14.96 10.32
CA ALA A 149 11.53 16.05 10.63
C ALA A 149 11.05 15.92 12.07
N ARG A 150 11.43 16.89 12.89
CA ARG A 150 10.98 16.98 14.28
C ARG A 150 9.79 17.90 14.34
N GLU A 151 9.00 17.83 15.40
CA GLU A 151 7.90 18.74 15.72
C GLU A 151 8.33 20.23 15.84
N ARG A 152 9.50 20.59 15.33
CA ARG A 152 9.96 21.97 15.28
C ARG A 152 9.10 22.73 14.30
N LYS A 153 8.23 23.56 14.87
CA LYS A 153 7.35 24.45 14.13
C LYS A 153 8.20 25.37 13.25
N HIS A 154 8.21 25.13 11.96
CA HIS A 154 8.83 26.01 10.99
C HIS A 154 7.86 27.13 10.63
N ARG A 155 8.34 28.37 10.54
CA ARG A 155 7.55 29.51 10.08
C ARG A 155 7.70 29.61 8.57
N ILE A 156 6.60 29.48 7.86
CA ILE A 156 6.55 29.79 6.43
C ILE A 156 5.93 31.18 6.29
N CYS A 157 6.69 32.20 6.66
CA CYS A 157 6.29 33.59 6.48
C CYS A 157 7.54 34.45 6.35
N GLU A 158 7.39 35.56 5.68
CA GLU A 158 8.46 36.55 5.50
C GLU A 158 8.54 37.60 6.65
N CYS A 159 7.77 37.39 7.69
CA CYS A 159 7.71 38.35 8.82
C CYS A 159 9.09 38.66 9.41
N SER A 160 9.95 37.65 9.54
CA SER A 160 11.31 37.82 10.04
C SER A 160 12.19 38.67 9.09
N LYS A 161 12.02 38.51 7.78
CA LYS A 161 12.72 39.31 6.77
C LYS A 161 12.26 40.78 6.81
N ASN A 162 10.98 40.97 7.17
CA ASN A 162 10.37 42.30 7.31
C ASN A 162 10.53 42.90 8.72
N GLY A 163 11.44 42.35 9.54
CA GLY A 163 11.72 42.88 10.89
C GLY A 163 10.67 42.55 11.96
N ILE A 164 9.65 41.77 11.65
CA ILE A 164 8.61 41.37 12.60
C ILE A 164 9.10 40.15 13.40
N THR A 165 9.45 40.36 14.67
CA THR A 165 10.00 39.33 15.57
C THR A 165 8.93 38.43 16.19
N SER A 166 7.69 38.90 16.30
CA SER A 166 6.55 38.15 16.85
C SER A 166 5.39 38.17 15.87
N CYS A 167 5.22 37.11 15.11
CA CYS A 167 4.10 36.95 14.21
C CYS A 167 3.15 35.84 14.68
N HIS A 168 1.87 35.94 14.29
CA HIS A 168 0.83 34.95 14.55
C HIS A 168 0.62 33.97 13.36
N CYS A 169 1.51 34.00 12.36
CA CYS A 169 1.45 33.13 11.20
C CYS A 169 1.49 31.66 11.61
N ASP A 170 0.84 30.84 10.83
CA ASP A 170 0.83 29.39 11.05
C ASP A 170 2.24 28.81 10.99
N ARG A 171 2.44 27.75 11.75
CA ARG A 171 3.72 27.04 11.82
C ARG A 171 3.53 25.65 11.27
N TYR A 172 4.48 25.24 10.46
CA TYR A 172 4.49 23.94 9.81
C TYR A 172 5.69 23.12 10.28
N PHE A 173 5.68 21.83 9.98
CA PHE A 173 6.88 20.99 10.15
C PHE A 173 8.04 21.52 9.29
N SER A 174 9.27 21.15 9.62
CA SER A 174 10.45 21.50 8.81
C SER A 174 10.37 20.99 7.37
N GLN A 175 9.55 19.97 7.15
CA GLN A 175 9.11 19.48 5.86
C GLN A 175 7.58 19.63 5.82
N PRO A 176 7.04 20.65 5.14
CA PRO A 176 5.62 21.01 5.24
C PRO A 176 4.66 19.94 4.73
N ASP A 177 5.08 19.15 3.76
CA ASP A 177 4.36 18.03 3.15
C ASP A 177 4.46 16.72 3.95
N CYS A 178 5.29 16.69 4.98
CA CYS A 178 5.40 15.60 5.93
C CYS A 178 4.21 15.57 6.90
N ASP A 179 3.77 14.36 7.27
CA ASP A 179 2.69 14.18 8.25
C ASP A 179 2.99 13.04 9.22
N ILE A 180 2.06 12.81 10.15
CA ILE A 180 2.16 11.77 11.16
C ILE A 180 1.43 10.53 10.67
N GLY A 181 2.16 9.42 10.55
CA GLY A 181 1.64 8.10 10.26
C GLY A 181 1.77 7.13 11.42
N TRP A 182 1.12 5.99 11.30
CA TRP A 182 1.23 4.87 12.24
C TRP A 182 2.00 3.72 11.61
N ASP A 183 3.11 3.33 12.21
CA ASP A 183 3.87 2.14 11.82
C ASP A 183 3.40 0.94 12.64
N SER A 184 2.59 0.08 12.05
CA SER A 184 2.05 -1.11 12.70
C SER A 184 3.12 -2.16 13.02
N SER A 185 4.24 -2.16 12.29
CA SER A 185 5.34 -3.10 12.53
C SER A 185 6.17 -2.74 13.77
N ARG A 186 6.19 -1.48 14.14
CA ARG A 186 6.94 -0.95 15.29
C ARG A 186 6.03 -0.50 16.44
N ASP A 187 4.72 -0.54 16.25
CA ASP A 187 3.71 -0.08 17.21
C ASP A 187 3.96 1.37 17.68
N CYS A 188 4.29 2.27 16.73
CA CYS A 188 4.61 3.65 17.04
C CYS A 188 4.18 4.64 15.95
N TYR A 189 3.98 5.89 16.37
CA TYR A 189 3.81 7.00 15.43
C TYR A 189 5.18 7.44 14.86
N TYR A 190 5.19 7.81 13.59
CA TYR A 190 6.35 8.38 12.92
C TYR A 190 5.97 9.65 12.17
N HIS A 191 6.96 10.50 11.93
CA HIS A 191 6.84 11.67 11.06
C HIS A 191 7.52 11.37 9.73
N GLY A 192 6.79 11.55 8.65
CA GLY A 192 7.35 11.25 7.34
C GLY A 192 6.33 11.10 6.25
N TYR A 193 6.62 10.15 5.41
CA TYR A 193 5.86 9.84 4.21
C TYR A 193 5.48 8.36 4.21
N ASP A 194 4.59 8.00 3.31
CA ASP A 194 4.29 6.63 2.95
C ASP A 194 4.66 6.40 1.48
N LEU A 195 5.38 5.31 1.22
CA LEU A 195 5.70 4.84 -0.11
C LEU A 195 4.81 3.63 -0.41
N TYR A 196 3.77 3.83 -1.19
CA TYR A 196 2.96 2.74 -1.69
C TYR A 196 3.59 2.16 -2.95
N MET A 197 3.89 0.85 -2.93
CA MET A 197 4.57 0.19 -4.03
C MET A 197 3.64 -0.82 -4.72
N LEU A 198 3.51 -0.70 -6.04
CA LEU A 198 2.92 -1.75 -6.87
C LEU A 198 4.03 -2.66 -7.38
N VAL A 199 3.84 -3.96 -7.21
CA VAL A 199 4.83 -5.01 -7.47
C VAL A 199 4.22 -6.05 -8.38
N ASP A 200 4.95 -6.52 -9.37
CA ASP A 200 4.53 -7.71 -10.09
C ASP A 200 4.67 -8.93 -9.18
N SER A 201 3.55 -9.60 -8.91
CA SER A 201 3.49 -10.70 -7.96
C SER A 201 4.15 -11.99 -8.45
N GLN A 202 4.52 -12.07 -9.72
CA GLN A 202 5.18 -13.22 -10.31
C GLN A 202 6.71 -13.12 -10.21
N SER A 203 7.25 -11.92 -10.46
CA SER A 203 8.69 -11.68 -10.48
C SER A 203 9.23 -11.06 -9.19
N ASP A 204 8.38 -10.59 -8.27
CA ASP A 204 8.74 -9.77 -7.11
C ASP A 204 9.40 -8.41 -7.48
N LEU A 205 9.28 -7.99 -8.73
CA LEU A 205 9.89 -6.75 -9.20
C LEU A 205 8.93 -5.56 -9.01
N PRO A 206 9.45 -4.39 -8.59
CA PRO A 206 8.64 -3.20 -8.45
C PRO A 206 8.18 -2.69 -9.82
N VAL A 207 6.91 -2.33 -9.92
CA VAL A 207 6.30 -1.80 -11.16
C VAL A 207 6.08 -0.30 -11.06
N PHE A 208 5.44 0.15 -9.98
CA PHE A 208 5.11 1.56 -9.85
C PHE A 208 5.14 2.03 -8.39
N PRO A 209 5.95 3.04 -8.06
CA PRO A 209 5.96 3.69 -6.76
C PRO A 209 4.95 4.84 -6.71
N HIS A 210 4.28 5.01 -5.56
CA HIS A 210 3.54 6.22 -5.25
C HIS A 210 3.94 6.74 -3.88
N PHE A 211 4.40 7.97 -3.83
CA PHE A 211 4.89 8.61 -2.63
C PHE A 211 3.88 9.64 -2.13
N CYS A 212 3.47 9.54 -0.87
CA CYS A 212 2.49 10.43 -0.27
C CYS A 212 2.81 10.74 1.20
N CYS A 213 2.06 11.64 1.82
CA CYS A 213 2.23 11.94 3.24
C CYS A 213 1.78 10.76 4.11
N ALA A 214 2.44 10.58 5.26
CA ALA A 214 2.27 9.44 6.16
C ALA A 214 0.84 9.25 6.72
N SER A 215 -0.01 10.28 6.70
CA SER A 215 -1.39 10.20 7.19
C SER A 215 -2.37 9.54 6.23
N LYS A 216 -1.94 9.24 5.00
CA LYS A 216 -2.81 8.60 4.01
C LYS A 216 -2.95 7.12 4.32
N HIS A 217 -4.19 6.64 4.20
CA HIS A 217 -4.49 5.22 4.38
C HIS A 217 -4.11 4.42 3.13
N ASP A 218 -3.62 3.19 3.30
CA ASP A 218 -3.16 2.31 2.21
C ASP A 218 -4.17 2.17 1.07
N SER A 219 -5.47 2.11 1.38
CA SER A 219 -6.52 2.09 0.36
C SER A 219 -6.51 3.31 -0.56
N HIS A 220 -6.12 4.49 -0.04
CA HIS A 220 -5.94 5.69 -0.86
C HIS A 220 -4.63 5.64 -1.64
N GLY A 221 -3.55 5.19 -0.98
CA GLY A 221 -2.24 5.00 -1.61
C GLY A 221 -2.32 4.09 -2.83
N PHE A 222 -3.03 2.95 -2.70
CA PHE A 222 -3.27 2.04 -3.81
C PHE A 222 -3.97 2.71 -4.98
N LEU A 223 -5.07 3.43 -4.75
CA LEU A 223 -5.83 4.04 -5.84
C LEU A 223 -4.99 5.05 -6.62
N HIS A 224 -4.27 5.92 -5.91
CA HIS A 224 -3.36 6.88 -6.55
C HIS A 224 -2.26 6.17 -7.35
N ALA A 225 -1.62 5.15 -6.77
CA ALA A 225 -0.60 4.36 -7.46
C ALA A 225 -1.15 3.68 -8.71
N PHE A 226 -2.32 3.03 -8.59
CA PHE A 226 -2.92 2.23 -9.65
C PHE A 226 -3.39 3.09 -10.83
N PHE A 227 -4.11 4.17 -10.59
CA PHE A 227 -4.60 5.05 -11.66
C PHE A 227 -3.45 5.78 -12.37
N ARG A 228 -2.44 6.23 -11.62
CA ARG A 228 -1.23 6.84 -12.20
C ARG A 228 -0.43 5.83 -13.01
N MET A 229 -0.25 4.62 -12.50
CA MET A 229 0.39 3.55 -13.25
C MET A 229 -0.32 3.34 -14.59
N ARG A 230 -1.65 3.21 -14.61
CA ARG A 230 -2.42 3.05 -15.86
C ARG A 230 -2.29 4.25 -16.80
N SER A 231 -2.15 5.45 -16.28
CA SER A 231 -1.94 6.67 -17.06
C SER A 231 -0.53 6.74 -17.66
N PHE A 232 0.49 6.35 -16.89
CA PHE A 232 1.89 6.43 -17.30
C PHE A 232 2.34 5.24 -18.15
N LEU A 233 1.72 4.09 -17.93
CA LEU A 233 2.03 2.83 -18.59
C LEU A 233 0.76 2.26 -19.26
N PRO A 234 0.22 2.95 -20.27
CA PRO A 234 -1.09 2.62 -20.87
C PRO A 234 -1.10 1.25 -21.56
N ASP A 235 0.05 0.75 -21.99
CA ASP A 235 0.20 -0.54 -22.68
C ASP A 235 0.17 -1.74 -21.71
N TYR A 236 0.16 -1.48 -20.39
CA TYR A 236 0.15 -2.54 -19.38
C TYR A 236 -1.26 -3.03 -19.13
N THR A 237 -1.45 -4.33 -19.31
CA THR A 237 -2.72 -5.01 -19.05
C THR A 237 -2.68 -5.73 -17.71
N VAL A 238 -3.43 -5.21 -16.74
CA VAL A 238 -3.55 -5.83 -15.42
C VAL A 238 -4.65 -6.87 -15.44
N SER A 239 -4.32 -8.11 -15.11
CA SER A 239 -5.27 -9.23 -15.04
C SER A 239 -5.72 -9.56 -13.63
N LYS A 240 -4.83 -9.36 -12.64
CA LYS A 240 -5.07 -9.68 -11.23
C LYS A 240 -4.55 -8.56 -10.33
N VAL A 241 -5.24 -8.38 -9.20
CA VAL A 241 -4.81 -7.46 -8.14
C VAL A 241 -4.90 -8.19 -6.80
N LEU A 242 -3.81 -8.20 -6.04
CA LEU A 242 -3.64 -8.89 -4.77
C LEU A 242 -3.42 -7.88 -3.66
N LEU A 243 -4.40 -7.70 -2.77
CA LEU A 243 -4.38 -6.66 -1.74
C LEU A 243 -4.76 -7.26 -0.38
N ASP A 244 -4.32 -6.60 0.68
CA ASP A 244 -4.68 -6.95 2.04
C ASP A 244 -6.11 -6.51 2.41
N SER A 245 -6.54 -6.85 3.61
CA SER A 245 -7.88 -6.54 4.13
C SER A 245 -8.14 -5.03 4.34
N ALA A 246 -7.13 -4.17 4.30
CA ALA A 246 -7.33 -2.72 4.36
C ALA A 246 -8.05 -2.17 3.12
N HIS A 247 -7.97 -2.90 2.02
CA HIS A 247 -8.59 -2.57 0.73
C HIS A 247 -9.98 -3.21 0.55
N ASP A 248 -10.51 -3.93 1.55
CA ASP A 248 -11.77 -4.64 1.47
C ASP A 248 -12.98 -3.69 1.51
N ALA A 249 -13.24 -3.02 0.39
CA ALA A 249 -14.38 -2.14 0.19
C ALA A 249 -15.09 -2.43 -1.14
N MET A 250 -16.43 -2.35 -1.14
CA MET A 250 -17.26 -2.68 -2.30
C MET A 250 -16.84 -1.99 -3.61
N PRO A 251 -16.44 -0.68 -3.61
CA PRO A 251 -16.03 0.01 -4.83
C PRO A 251 -14.86 -0.66 -5.56
N TYR A 252 -13.89 -1.27 -4.83
CA TYR A 252 -12.79 -2.03 -5.46
C TYR A 252 -13.30 -3.18 -6.30
N TYR A 253 -14.20 -4.00 -5.75
CA TYR A 253 -14.74 -5.17 -6.48
C TYR A 253 -15.59 -4.77 -7.68
N GLN A 254 -16.35 -3.67 -7.57
CA GLN A 254 -17.15 -3.15 -8.66
C GLN A 254 -16.27 -2.62 -9.80
N TYR A 255 -15.25 -1.85 -9.47
CA TYR A 255 -14.30 -1.31 -10.42
C TYR A 255 -13.54 -2.43 -11.14
N PHE A 256 -12.88 -3.32 -10.40
CA PHE A 256 -12.11 -4.41 -10.99
C PHE A 256 -12.96 -5.34 -11.85
N LYS A 257 -14.19 -5.60 -11.44
CA LYS A 257 -15.12 -6.39 -12.27
C LYS A 257 -15.43 -5.69 -13.60
N ARG A 258 -15.63 -4.39 -13.61
CA ARG A 258 -15.88 -3.61 -14.82
C ARG A 258 -14.67 -3.62 -15.77
N GLU A 259 -13.48 -3.55 -15.20
CA GLU A 259 -12.22 -3.57 -15.95
C GLU A 259 -11.73 -4.99 -16.29
N ASN A 260 -12.50 -6.04 -16.01
CA ASN A 260 -12.12 -7.45 -16.17
C ASN A 260 -10.86 -7.86 -15.40
N ILE A 261 -10.58 -7.20 -14.28
CA ILE A 261 -9.48 -7.52 -13.37
C ILE A 261 -10.00 -8.42 -12.25
N THR A 262 -9.27 -9.50 -11.95
CA THR A 262 -9.65 -10.42 -10.86
C THR A 262 -9.06 -9.95 -9.53
N PRO A 263 -9.87 -9.51 -8.54
CA PRO A 263 -9.37 -9.09 -7.25
C PRO A 263 -9.18 -10.28 -6.30
N PHE A 264 -8.00 -10.34 -5.68
CA PHE A 264 -7.67 -11.21 -4.56
C PHE A 264 -7.46 -10.32 -3.33
N ILE A 265 -8.55 -10.03 -2.63
CA ILE A 265 -8.55 -9.16 -1.45
C ILE A 265 -9.07 -9.95 -0.25
N ASP A 266 -8.35 -9.92 0.88
CA ASP A 266 -8.81 -10.57 2.09
C ASP A 266 -9.96 -9.79 2.73
N LEU A 267 -10.85 -10.49 3.44
CA LEU A 267 -11.99 -9.86 4.07
C LEU A 267 -11.60 -9.15 5.37
N ASN A 268 -12.05 -7.92 5.52
CA ASN A 268 -11.87 -7.18 6.76
C ASN A 268 -12.89 -7.63 7.81
N GLY A 269 -12.39 -8.22 8.90
CA GLY A 269 -13.22 -8.74 10.01
C GLY A 269 -13.80 -7.68 10.95
N LYS A 270 -13.47 -6.39 10.77
CA LYS A 270 -13.91 -5.31 11.67
C LYS A 270 -15.42 -4.98 11.59
N GLY A 271 -16.15 -5.55 10.67
CA GLY A 271 -17.57 -5.27 10.44
C GLY A 271 -18.58 -6.02 11.31
N GLY A 272 -18.15 -6.74 12.35
CA GLY A 272 -19.06 -7.45 13.23
C GLY A 272 -19.45 -8.87 12.75
N ARG A 273 -20.65 -9.34 13.17
CA ARG A 273 -21.14 -10.68 12.82
C ARG A 273 -21.33 -10.84 11.31
N PRO A 274 -21.03 -12.02 10.73
CA PRO A 274 -21.34 -12.30 9.35
C PRO A 274 -22.83 -12.02 9.07
N PRO A 275 -23.17 -11.38 7.96
CA PRO A 275 -24.56 -11.10 7.64
C PRO A 275 -25.35 -12.40 7.47
N VAL A 276 -26.56 -12.45 8.02
CA VAL A 276 -27.51 -13.51 7.72
C VAL A 276 -28.06 -13.26 6.32
N TYR A 277 -27.80 -14.17 5.40
CA TYR A 277 -28.27 -14.04 4.03
C TYR A 277 -29.61 -14.79 3.86
N LYS A 278 -30.66 -14.09 3.46
CA LYS A 278 -32.02 -14.61 3.27
C LYS A 278 -32.62 -15.35 4.47
N ASN A 279 -32.24 -14.96 5.67
CA ASN A 279 -32.68 -15.54 6.95
C ASN A 279 -32.48 -17.06 7.12
N ASP A 280 -31.86 -17.74 6.14
CA ASP A 280 -31.75 -19.21 6.09
C ASP A 280 -30.38 -19.74 6.38
N PHE A 281 -29.33 -18.92 6.25
CA PHE A 281 -27.93 -19.27 6.48
C PHE A 281 -27.09 -18.03 6.74
N THR A 282 -25.95 -18.25 7.35
CA THR A 282 -24.93 -17.20 7.54
C THR A 282 -23.78 -17.41 6.56
N ILE A 283 -22.98 -16.36 6.34
CA ILE A 283 -21.74 -16.43 5.57
C ILE A 283 -20.57 -16.32 6.52
N ASP A 284 -19.60 -17.23 6.40
CA ASP A 284 -18.38 -17.15 7.22
C ASP A 284 -17.37 -16.13 6.65
N LYS A 285 -16.24 -15.98 7.35
CA LYS A 285 -15.17 -15.07 6.96
C LYS A 285 -14.56 -15.35 5.58
N ASP A 286 -14.72 -16.55 5.06
CA ASP A 286 -14.20 -16.96 3.74
C ASP A 286 -15.27 -16.84 2.63
N GLY A 287 -16.43 -16.29 2.95
CA GLY A 287 -17.55 -16.19 2.00
C GLY A 287 -18.31 -17.52 1.78
N VAL A 288 -18.16 -18.50 2.68
CA VAL A 288 -18.80 -19.80 2.59
C VAL A 288 -20.08 -19.83 3.42
N PRO A 289 -21.19 -20.34 2.88
CA PRO A 289 -22.43 -20.50 3.63
C PRO A 289 -22.28 -21.46 4.82
N VAL A 290 -22.87 -21.09 5.94
CA VAL A 290 -23.03 -21.92 7.13
C VAL A 290 -24.52 -22.14 7.34
N CYS A 291 -24.95 -23.40 7.37
CA CYS A 291 -26.35 -23.74 7.51
C CYS A 291 -26.89 -23.44 8.92
N PRO A 292 -28.22 -23.41 9.14
CA PRO A 292 -28.81 -23.17 10.47
C PRO A 292 -28.33 -24.12 11.58
N SER A 293 -27.93 -25.35 11.21
CA SER A 293 -27.33 -26.31 12.15
C SER A 293 -25.83 -26.08 12.38
N GLY A 294 -25.26 -24.91 12.03
CA GLY A 294 -23.88 -24.54 12.28
C GLY A 294 -22.83 -25.24 11.39
N CYS A 295 -23.24 -26.01 10.37
CA CYS A 295 -22.31 -26.71 9.51
C CYS A 295 -21.87 -25.84 8.34
N ARG A 296 -20.56 -25.65 8.17
CA ARG A 296 -19.94 -25.00 7.00
C ARG A 296 -20.21 -25.84 5.77
N MET A 297 -20.82 -25.22 4.73
CA MET A 297 -21.20 -25.93 3.52
C MET A 297 -19.99 -26.20 2.61
N ARG A 298 -20.09 -27.28 1.82
CA ARG A 298 -19.05 -27.64 0.85
C ARG A 298 -19.37 -27.04 -0.51
N ARG A 299 -18.37 -26.46 -1.16
CA ARG A 299 -18.49 -25.99 -2.55
C ARG A 299 -18.75 -27.17 -3.48
N ASP A 300 -19.76 -27.04 -4.34
CA ASP A 300 -20.18 -28.07 -5.31
C ASP A 300 -19.88 -27.63 -6.75
N GLY A 301 -19.47 -26.41 -6.99
CA GLY A 301 -19.11 -25.90 -8.30
C GLY A 301 -19.61 -24.50 -8.58
N ILE A 302 -19.44 -24.08 -9.83
CA ILE A 302 -19.93 -22.81 -10.35
C ILE A 302 -20.80 -23.06 -11.58
N GLU A 303 -21.98 -22.43 -11.63
CA GLU A 303 -22.84 -22.40 -12.80
C GLU A 303 -22.55 -21.11 -13.56
N VAL A 304 -21.59 -21.15 -14.48
CA VAL A 304 -21.09 -19.97 -15.20
C VAL A 304 -22.21 -19.25 -15.93
N ALA A 305 -23.06 -19.98 -16.65
CA ALA A 305 -24.20 -19.41 -17.39
C ALA A 305 -25.19 -18.63 -16.51
N LYS A 306 -25.27 -18.97 -15.22
CA LYS A 306 -26.15 -18.29 -14.24
C LYS A 306 -25.40 -17.36 -13.32
N GLY A 307 -24.07 -17.25 -13.45
CA GLY A 307 -23.21 -16.39 -12.60
C GLY A 307 -23.36 -16.72 -11.11
N ARG A 308 -23.47 -18.00 -10.73
CA ARG A 308 -23.70 -18.38 -9.33
C ARG A 308 -22.83 -19.55 -8.90
N MET A 309 -22.39 -19.51 -7.64
CA MET A 309 -21.72 -20.63 -6.97
C MET A 309 -22.73 -21.51 -6.26
N LYS A 310 -22.50 -22.83 -6.30
CA LYS A 310 -23.31 -23.84 -5.65
C LYS A 310 -22.58 -24.44 -4.47
N PHE A 311 -23.27 -24.54 -3.35
CA PHE A 311 -22.80 -25.17 -2.11
C PHE A 311 -23.78 -26.25 -1.67
N LYS A 312 -23.23 -27.34 -1.09
CA LYS A 312 -23.98 -28.48 -0.58
C LYS A 312 -23.71 -28.69 0.91
N CYS A 313 -24.67 -29.27 1.59
CA CYS A 313 -24.49 -29.73 2.95
C CYS A 313 -23.37 -30.79 3.05
N PRO A 314 -22.37 -30.63 3.95
CA PRO A 314 -21.29 -31.62 4.12
C PRO A 314 -21.73 -32.91 4.81
N LYS A 315 -22.88 -32.88 5.49
CA LYS A 315 -23.42 -34.01 6.28
C LYS A 315 -24.29 -34.96 5.46
N ILE A 316 -24.20 -34.90 4.15
CA ILE A 316 -24.90 -35.86 3.26
C ILE A 316 -24.05 -37.12 3.10
N SER A 317 -24.66 -38.24 3.43
CA SER A 317 -24.12 -39.58 3.21
C SER A 317 -24.76 -40.24 2.01
N TYR A 318 -23.96 -40.94 1.21
CA TYR A 318 -24.38 -41.75 0.07
C TYR A 318 -24.22 -43.26 0.37
N ALA A 319 -24.09 -43.60 1.64
CA ALA A 319 -23.92 -45.00 2.08
C ALA A 319 -25.24 -45.80 2.02
N GLY A 320 -25.17 -47.10 1.78
CA GLY A 320 -26.31 -48.01 1.82
C GLY A 320 -27.32 -47.86 0.69
N GLY A 321 -26.91 -47.34 -0.49
CA GLY A 321 -27.80 -47.20 -1.66
C GLY A 321 -28.84 -46.08 -1.53
N GLY A 322 -28.78 -45.27 -0.48
CA GLY A 322 -29.64 -44.12 -0.21
C GLY A 322 -28.87 -42.82 0.02
N ILE A 323 -29.60 -41.72 -0.08
CA ILE A 323 -29.08 -40.37 0.24
C ILE A 323 -29.74 -39.92 1.55
N SER A 324 -28.97 -39.71 2.59
CA SER A 324 -29.49 -39.29 3.90
C SER A 324 -28.64 -38.19 4.54
N CYS A 325 -29.29 -37.36 5.34
CA CYS A 325 -28.61 -36.37 6.17
C CYS A 325 -28.20 -37.00 7.51
N THR A 326 -26.95 -36.80 7.92
CA THR A 326 -26.42 -37.32 9.20
C THR A 326 -26.50 -36.27 10.34
N CYS A 327 -27.26 -35.19 10.14
CA CYS A 327 -27.49 -34.21 11.22
C CYS A 327 -28.55 -34.72 12.21
N GLU A 328 -28.36 -34.45 13.50
CA GLU A 328 -29.35 -34.71 14.54
C GLU A 328 -30.64 -33.93 14.30
N THR A 329 -30.51 -32.69 13.86
CA THR A 329 -31.61 -31.79 13.46
C THR A 329 -31.44 -31.35 12.01
N PRO A 330 -32.02 -32.10 11.05
CA PRO A 330 -31.92 -31.77 9.64
C PRO A 330 -32.54 -30.40 9.34
N CYS A 331 -31.77 -29.52 8.68
CA CYS A 331 -32.20 -28.17 8.31
C CYS A 331 -32.92 -28.12 6.94
N SER A 332 -33.17 -29.24 6.30
CA SER A 332 -33.83 -29.36 5.02
C SER A 332 -34.44 -30.75 4.87
N ASN A 333 -35.65 -30.81 4.33
CA ASN A 333 -36.34 -32.03 3.99
C ASN A 333 -35.97 -32.54 2.57
N ALA A 334 -35.07 -31.82 1.88
CA ALA A 334 -34.67 -32.23 0.54
C ALA A 334 -33.86 -33.50 0.58
N LYS A 335 -34.17 -34.45 -0.27
CA LYS A 335 -33.51 -35.75 -0.41
C LYS A 335 -31.98 -35.65 -0.56
N TYR A 336 -31.51 -34.59 -1.22
CA TYR A 336 -30.07 -34.30 -1.43
C TYR A 336 -29.48 -33.34 -0.40
N GLY A 337 -30.18 -33.12 0.72
CA GLY A 337 -29.80 -32.14 1.73
C GLY A 337 -29.93 -30.69 1.26
N ARG A 338 -29.45 -29.79 2.13
CA ARG A 338 -29.50 -28.37 1.82
C ARG A 338 -28.51 -27.98 0.72
N THR A 339 -29.02 -27.29 -0.29
CA THR A 339 -28.20 -26.67 -1.34
C THR A 339 -28.42 -25.16 -1.31
N VAL A 340 -27.32 -24.40 -1.38
CA VAL A 340 -27.35 -22.93 -1.43
C VAL A 340 -26.68 -22.46 -2.71
N HIS A 341 -27.30 -21.51 -3.38
CA HIS A 341 -26.75 -20.84 -4.55
C HIS A 341 -26.47 -19.37 -4.18
N LEU A 342 -25.22 -18.95 -4.34
CA LEU A 342 -24.81 -17.58 -4.16
C LEU A 342 -24.58 -16.93 -5.52
N VAL A 343 -25.32 -15.87 -5.81
CA VAL A 343 -25.18 -15.14 -7.07
C VAL A 343 -24.01 -14.18 -6.93
N LEU A 344 -23.02 -14.29 -7.80
CA LEU A 344 -21.75 -13.54 -7.72
C LEU A 344 -21.97 -12.03 -7.80
N LYS A 345 -22.94 -11.57 -8.59
CA LYS A 345 -23.24 -10.15 -8.75
C LYS A 345 -23.92 -9.52 -7.55
N ASP A 346 -24.59 -10.31 -6.67
CA ASP A 346 -25.34 -9.78 -5.53
C ASP A 346 -24.39 -9.18 -4.49
N ASN A 347 -23.24 -9.81 -4.30
CA ASN A 347 -22.20 -9.31 -3.41
C ASN A 347 -20.81 -9.75 -3.88
N PRO A 348 -20.20 -9.05 -4.83
CA PRO A 348 -18.89 -9.42 -5.38
C PRO A 348 -17.77 -9.40 -4.34
N ARG A 349 -17.94 -8.67 -3.22
CA ARG A 349 -17.02 -8.67 -2.10
C ARG A 349 -16.99 -10.03 -1.37
N LEU A 350 -18.16 -10.63 -1.12
CA LEU A 350 -18.27 -11.91 -0.42
C LEU A 350 -18.19 -13.11 -1.36
N PHE A 351 -18.77 -12.99 -2.55
CA PHE A 351 -18.94 -14.09 -3.50
C PHE A 351 -18.03 -13.90 -4.71
N ASN A 352 -16.75 -14.11 -4.51
CA ASN A 352 -15.74 -14.00 -5.57
C ASN A 352 -15.46 -15.35 -6.26
N ASN A 353 -14.90 -15.25 -7.44
CA ASN A 353 -14.44 -16.40 -8.21
C ASN A 353 -12.97 -16.17 -8.64
N PRO A 354 -12.03 -17.08 -8.24
CA PRO A 354 -12.22 -18.26 -7.41
C PRO A 354 -12.65 -17.93 -5.97
N SER A 355 -13.31 -18.85 -5.28
CA SER A 355 -13.76 -18.67 -3.91
C SER A 355 -12.59 -18.64 -2.93
N ARG A 356 -12.63 -17.75 -1.93
CA ARG A 356 -11.59 -17.65 -0.87
C ARG A 356 -11.31 -18.97 -0.16
N SER A 357 -12.31 -19.87 -0.07
CA SER A 357 -12.14 -21.20 0.52
C SER A 357 -11.42 -22.20 -0.38
N SER A 358 -11.21 -21.89 -1.65
CA SER A 358 -10.55 -22.77 -2.61
C SER A 358 -9.03 -22.77 -2.45
N LYS A 359 -8.39 -23.87 -2.84
CA LYS A 359 -6.92 -23.95 -2.88
C LYS A 359 -6.34 -22.99 -3.91
N GLU A 360 -7.03 -22.80 -5.03
CA GLU A 360 -6.67 -21.89 -6.11
C GLU A 360 -6.59 -20.46 -5.60
N TRP A 361 -7.62 -19.97 -4.91
CA TRP A 361 -7.60 -18.62 -4.35
C TRP A 361 -6.45 -18.40 -3.37
N LYS A 362 -6.21 -19.38 -2.49
CA LYS A 362 -5.13 -19.30 -1.50
C LYS A 362 -3.76 -19.26 -2.15
N LEU A 363 -3.56 -20.05 -3.20
CA LEU A 363 -2.30 -20.07 -3.95
C LEU A 363 -2.02 -18.71 -4.59
N GLU A 364 -3.01 -18.17 -5.29
CA GLU A 364 -2.90 -16.84 -5.92
C GLU A 364 -2.71 -15.73 -4.87
N TYR A 365 -3.51 -15.76 -3.81
CA TYR A 365 -3.43 -14.73 -2.76
C TYR A 365 -2.08 -14.74 -2.02
N ASN A 366 -1.45 -15.90 -1.86
CA ASN A 366 -0.13 -15.99 -1.23
C ASN A 366 0.94 -15.21 -2.00
N ALA A 367 0.77 -15.02 -3.31
CA ALA A 367 1.67 -14.20 -4.11
C ALA A 367 1.61 -12.70 -3.73
N ARG A 368 0.62 -12.24 -2.93
CA ARG A 368 0.58 -10.91 -2.35
C ARG A 368 1.85 -10.58 -1.53
N THR A 369 2.45 -11.61 -0.92
CA THR A 369 3.67 -11.43 -0.13
C THR A 369 4.87 -10.93 -0.95
N SER A 370 4.76 -10.85 -2.28
CA SER A 370 5.77 -10.23 -3.15
C SER A 370 6.03 -8.77 -2.76
N ALA A 371 4.96 -8.00 -2.48
CA ALA A 371 5.09 -6.62 -2.01
C ALA A 371 5.79 -6.55 -0.64
N GLU A 372 5.40 -7.44 0.30
CA GLU A 372 6.06 -7.54 1.61
C GLU A 372 7.54 -7.94 1.50
N ARG A 373 7.88 -8.91 0.62
CA ARG A 373 9.27 -9.31 0.38
C ARG A 373 10.11 -8.16 -0.16
N LEU A 374 9.58 -7.42 -1.10
CA LEU A 374 10.24 -6.22 -1.63
C LEU A 374 10.48 -5.20 -0.51
N ILE A 375 9.44 -4.85 0.26
CA ILE A 375 9.49 -3.90 1.36
C ILE A 375 10.50 -4.33 2.43
N LEU A 376 10.50 -5.62 2.80
CA LEU A 376 11.45 -6.17 3.77
C LEU A 376 12.89 -6.08 3.25
N SER A 377 13.14 -6.29 1.97
CA SER A 377 14.45 -6.13 1.37
C SER A 377 14.99 -4.70 1.50
N TYR A 378 14.12 -3.71 1.31
CA TYR A 378 14.43 -2.29 1.57
C TYR A 378 14.63 -2.02 3.07
N GLY A 379 13.79 -2.58 3.93
CA GLY A 379 13.87 -2.39 5.38
C GLY A 379 15.13 -3.01 6.00
N GLN A 380 15.57 -4.16 5.52
CA GLN A 380 16.83 -4.79 5.95
C GLN A 380 18.04 -3.98 5.48
N ARG A 381 18.03 -3.45 4.27
CA ARG A 381 19.02 -2.49 3.80
C ARG A 381 19.05 -1.25 4.70
N LYS A 382 17.89 -0.69 5.06
CA LYS A 382 17.81 0.45 5.99
C LYS A 382 18.41 0.16 7.39
N LYS A 383 18.19 -1.04 7.96
CA LYS A 383 18.81 -1.43 9.24
C LYS A 383 20.34 -1.51 9.17
N SER A 384 20.90 -1.87 8.03
CA SER A 384 22.34 -1.83 7.80
C SER A 384 22.88 -0.41 7.64
N PHE A 385 22.00 0.57 7.44
CA PHE A 385 22.32 1.98 7.24
C PHE A 385 22.29 2.83 8.52
N LEU A 386 21.66 2.37 9.60
CA LEU A 386 21.70 3.09 10.88
C LEU A 386 23.01 2.75 11.61
N PRO A 387 23.82 3.75 12.01
CA PRO A 387 24.96 3.49 12.88
C PRO A 387 24.41 2.84 14.15
N ARG A 388 24.99 1.70 14.55
CA ARG A 388 24.70 1.11 15.86
C ARG A 388 24.94 2.21 16.89
N SER A 389 23.91 2.68 17.57
CA SER A 389 24.08 3.54 18.72
C SER A 389 24.96 2.77 19.68
N SER A 390 26.20 3.26 19.86
CA SER A 390 27.07 2.79 20.91
C SER A 390 26.30 2.99 22.21
N GLY A 391 25.84 1.88 22.77
CA GLY A 391 25.14 1.86 24.05
C GLY A 391 26.09 2.37 25.13
N SER A 392 26.00 3.64 25.44
CA SER A 392 26.54 4.19 26.66
C SER A 392 25.71 3.63 27.80
N SER A 393 26.14 2.51 28.35
CA SER A 393 25.74 2.00 29.65
C SER A 393 26.21 3.01 30.71
N ARG A 394 25.43 4.07 30.94
CA ARG A 394 25.55 4.82 32.20
C ARG A 394 24.95 3.99 33.29
N GLY A 395 25.84 3.32 34.04
CA GLY A 395 25.51 2.67 35.29
C GLY A 395 24.77 3.64 36.21
N ARG A 396 23.56 3.27 36.62
CA ARG A 396 22.93 3.85 37.78
C ARG A 396 23.63 3.30 39.01
N ASN A 397 24.61 4.01 39.49
CA ASN A 397 25.02 3.88 40.89
C ASN A 397 23.97 4.59 41.71
N GLY A 398 23.26 3.81 42.52
CA GLY A 398 22.43 4.32 43.59
C GLY A 398 23.29 4.97 44.68
N LEU A 399 22.73 5.97 45.34
CA LEU A 399 23.01 6.30 46.73
C LEU A 399 21.93 7.25 47.25
N ARG A 400 21.21 6.74 48.26
CA ARG A 400 20.44 7.39 49.32
C ARG A 400 19.26 8.26 48.94
#